data_3fc52c78474bd0a8ddff68cdea29593c
#
_entry.id   3fc52c78474bd0a8ddff68cdea29593c
#
_cell.length_a   1.000
_cell.length_b   1.000
_cell.length_c   1.000
_cell.angle_alpha   90.00
_cell.angle_beta   90.00
_cell.angle_gamma   90.00
#
_symmetry.space_group_name_H-M   'P 1'
#
loop_
_entity.id
_entity.type
_entity.pdbx_description
1 polymer ?
#
loop_
_entity_poly.entity_id
_entity_poly.type
_entity_poly.pdbx_seq_one_letter_code
_entity_poly.pdbx_strand_id
1 'polypeptide(L)'
;MLTKAEHYAQMADKMAVQLTGSWQEWTAFLTTASRLYKYPFHEQLMIYAQRPDATACADYELWNKRMGRYVRRGSTGIALLDDSGDRVRLRYVFDVSDTGEREHSRRPFLWKLEDEHIGM
;
A
#
# COMPACT_ATOMS: atom_id res chain seq x y z
N MET A 1 -12.95 19.85 13.29
CA MET A 1 -11.90 19.58 12.29
C MET A 1 -11.37 18.17 12.47
N LEU A 2 -11.19 17.46 11.39
CA LEU A 2 -10.67 16.10 11.46
C LEU A 2 -9.16 16.10 11.64
N THR A 3 -8.66 15.14 12.42
CA THR A 3 -7.23 14.86 12.41
C THR A 3 -6.86 14.20 11.08
N LYS A 4 -5.57 14.17 10.77
CA LYS A 4 -5.10 13.48 9.57
C LYS A 4 -5.51 12.01 9.59
N ALA A 5 -5.36 11.34 10.74
CA ALA A 5 -5.72 9.93 10.85
C ALA A 5 -7.22 9.73 10.59
N GLU A 6 -8.06 10.61 11.14
CA GLU A 6 -9.50 10.54 10.89
C GLU A 6 -9.84 10.77 9.43
N HIS A 7 -9.13 11.69 8.78
CA HIS A 7 -9.33 11.96 7.37
C HIS A 7 -9.09 10.71 6.53
N TYR A 8 -7.97 10.03 6.77
CA TYR A 8 -7.64 8.84 6.00
C TYR A 8 -8.53 7.65 6.36
N ALA A 9 -8.95 7.55 7.63
CA ALA A 9 -9.90 6.50 8.02
C ALA A 9 -11.23 6.70 7.28
N GLN A 10 -11.70 7.94 7.19
CA GLN A 10 -12.93 8.23 6.46
C GLN A 10 -12.79 7.97 4.97
N MET A 11 -11.62 8.20 4.42
CA MET A 11 -11.36 7.89 3.02
C MET A 11 -11.57 6.41 2.74
N ALA A 12 -11.07 5.54 3.62
CA ALA A 12 -11.27 4.10 3.46
C ALA A 12 -12.76 3.73 3.59
N ASP A 13 -13.47 4.34 4.55
CA ASP A 13 -14.88 4.06 4.73
C ASP A 13 -15.70 4.47 3.53
N LYS A 14 -15.40 5.62 2.96
CA LYS A 14 -16.09 6.09 1.75
C LYS A 14 -15.79 5.20 0.56
N MET A 15 -14.56 4.73 0.45
CA MET A 15 -14.20 3.80 -0.60
C MET A 15 -14.98 2.51 -0.48
N ALA A 16 -15.14 1.97 0.73
CA ALA A 16 -15.90 0.75 0.94
C ALA A 16 -17.34 0.91 0.46
N VAL A 17 -17.95 2.05 0.78
CA VAL A 17 -19.33 2.33 0.33
C VAL A 17 -19.39 2.44 -1.20
N GLN A 18 -18.45 3.15 -1.78
CA GLN A 18 -18.39 3.34 -3.23
C GLN A 18 -18.29 2.01 -3.96
N LEU A 19 -17.46 1.10 -3.45
CA LEU A 19 -17.27 -0.20 -4.10
C LEU A 19 -18.52 -1.06 -4.11
N THR A 20 -19.39 -0.90 -3.12
CA THR A 20 -20.62 -1.68 -3.07
C THR A 20 -21.64 -1.22 -4.11
N GLY A 21 -21.43 -0.07 -4.72
CA GLY A 21 -22.39 0.49 -5.69
C GLY A 21 -22.13 0.09 -7.13
N SER A 22 -21.04 -0.61 -7.42
CA SER A 22 -20.67 -0.92 -8.79
C SER A 22 -19.90 -2.22 -8.88
N TRP A 23 -20.36 -3.12 -9.70
CA TRP A 23 -19.65 -4.37 -9.98
C TRP A 23 -18.27 -4.09 -10.60
N GLN A 24 -18.20 -3.13 -11.50
CA GLN A 24 -16.95 -2.78 -12.15
C GLN A 24 -15.93 -2.23 -11.17
N GLU A 25 -16.38 -1.37 -10.26
CA GLU A 25 -15.47 -0.80 -9.27
C GLU A 25 -15.00 -1.85 -8.29
N TRP A 26 -15.89 -2.74 -7.87
CA TRP A 26 -15.51 -3.83 -6.98
C TRP A 26 -14.47 -4.74 -7.63
N THR A 27 -14.66 -5.07 -8.90
CA THR A 27 -13.73 -5.92 -9.64
C THR A 27 -12.38 -5.25 -9.78
N ALA A 28 -12.34 -3.94 -10.06
CA ALA A 28 -11.10 -3.20 -10.16
C ALA A 28 -10.36 -3.19 -8.82
N PHE A 29 -11.09 -3.00 -7.73
CA PHE A 29 -10.48 -3.07 -6.40
C PHE A 29 -9.87 -4.46 -6.15
N LEU A 30 -10.60 -5.53 -6.45
CA LEU A 30 -10.10 -6.88 -6.22
C LEU A 30 -8.82 -7.15 -7.00
N THR A 31 -8.71 -6.61 -8.19
CA THR A 31 -7.48 -6.74 -8.98
C THR A 31 -6.28 -6.15 -8.24
N THR A 32 -6.44 -4.95 -7.72
CA THR A 32 -5.36 -4.33 -6.95
C THR A 32 -5.14 -5.05 -5.63
N ALA A 33 -6.21 -5.38 -4.92
CA ALA A 33 -6.11 -6.03 -3.62
C ALA A 33 -5.40 -7.38 -3.70
N SER A 34 -5.53 -8.08 -4.80
CA SER A 34 -4.83 -9.37 -4.97
C SER A 34 -3.32 -9.22 -4.93
N ARG A 35 -2.80 -8.05 -5.30
CA ARG A 35 -1.37 -7.76 -5.23
C ARG A 35 -0.95 -7.32 -3.83
N LEU A 36 -1.93 -6.95 -3.00
CA LEU A 36 -1.69 -6.41 -1.66
C LEU A 36 -2.12 -7.42 -0.59
N TYR A 37 -2.02 -8.71 -0.90
CA TYR A 37 -2.58 -9.75 -0.05
C TYR A 37 -1.99 -9.79 1.35
N LYS A 38 -0.80 -9.21 1.56
CA LYS A 38 -0.16 -9.16 2.87
C LYS A 38 -0.78 -8.10 3.79
N TYR A 39 -1.59 -7.21 3.23
CA TYR A 39 -2.23 -6.15 4.01
C TYR A 39 -3.65 -6.57 4.37
N PRO A 40 -4.11 -6.28 5.59
CA PRO A 40 -5.51 -6.55 5.93
C PRO A 40 -6.45 -5.68 5.11
N PHE A 41 -7.70 -6.09 5.05
CA PHE A 41 -8.68 -5.48 4.16
C PHE A 41 -8.78 -3.96 4.30
N HIS A 42 -8.83 -3.46 5.54
CA HIS A 42 -8.94 -2.02 5.76
C HIS A 42 -7.75 -1.26 5.16
N GLU A 43 -6.56 -1.84 5.29
CA GLU A 43 -5.38 -1.21 4.71
C GLU A 43 -5.39 -1.31 3.18
N GLN A 44 -5.90 -2.39 2.64
CA GLN A 44 -6.08 -2.50 1.19
C GLN A 44 -6.99 -1.40 0.66
N LEU A 45 -8.07 -1.10 1.39
CA LEU A 45 -8.96 0.00 1.02
C LEU A 45 -8.26 1.34 1.06
N MET A 46 -7.44 1.57 2.09
CA MET A 46 -6.69 2.81 2.21
C MET A 46 -5.69 2.97 1.07
N ILE A 47 -4.98 1.89 0.76
CA ILE A 47 -4.02 1.93 -0.35
C ILE A 47 -4.75 2.19 -1.66
N TYR A 48 -5.83 1.47 -1.90
CA TYR A 48 -6.57 1.61 -3.15
C TYR A 48 -7.14 3.02 -3.32
N ALA A 49 -7.64 3.61 -2.23
CA ALA A 49 -8.21 4.95 -2.28
C ALA A 49 -7.15 6.00 -2.67
N GLN A 50 -5.90 5.76 -2.30
CA GLN A 50 -4.81 6.70 -2.57
C GLN A 50 -4.02 6.35 -3.82
N ARG A 51 -3.87 5.06 -4.12
CA ARG A 51 -3.09 4.57 -5.26
C ARG A 51 -3.79 3.34 -5.86
N PRO A 52 -4.81 3.56 -6.68
CA PRO A 52 -5.56 2.42 -7.25
C PRO A 52 -4.71 1.49 -8.10
N ASP A 53 -3.59 1.98 -8.62
CA ASP A 53 -2.68 1.20 -9.47
C ASP A 53 -1.51 0.58 -8.70
N ALA A 54 -1.55 0.58 -7.37
CA ALA A 54 -0.46 0.03 -6.56
C ALA A 54 -0.21 -1.44 -6.90
N THR A 55 1.05 -1.83 -6.96
CA THR A 55 1.44 -3.20 -7.28
C THR A 55 2.20 -3.89 -6.17
N ALA A 56 3.11 -3.20 -5.51
CA ALA A 56 3.86 -3.78 -4.40
C ALA A 56 4.24 -2.65 -3.46
N CYS A 57 3.74 -2.71 -2.25
CA CYS A 57 3.94 -1.64 -1.27
C CYS A 57 4.77 -2.14 -0.10
N ALA A 58 5.60 -1.26 0.43
CA ALA A 58 6.39 -1.54 1.62
C ALA A 58 6.82 -0.22 2.24
N ASP A 59 7.19 -0.27 3.51
CA ASP A 59 7.67 0.94 4.16
C ASP A 59 9.06 1.31 3.66
N TYR A 60 9.50 2.50 4.03
CA TYR A 60 10.78 3.05 3.59
C TYR A 60 11.94 2.12 3.98
N GLU A 61 11.90 1.60 5.20
CA GLU A 61 12.98 0.78 5.70
C GLU A 61 13.12 -0.52 4.95
N LEU A 62 12.00 -1.15 4.63
CA LEU A 62 12.02 -2.39 3.88
C LEU A 62 12.61 -2.16 2.50
N TRP A 63 12.17 -1.11 1.81
CA TRP A 63 12.73 -0.80 0.49
C TRP A 63 14.22 -0.55 0.57
N ASN A 64 14.64 0.28 1.53
CA ASN A 64 16.01 0.73 1.61
C ASN A 64 16.96 -0.37 2.09
N LYS A 65 16.56 -1.11 3.13
CA LYS A 65 17.47 -2.06 3.78
C LYS A 65 17.37 -3.47 3.23
N ARG A 66 16.17 -3.93 2.92
CA ARG A 66 15.96 -5.32 2.53
C ARG A 66 15.95 -5.51 1.02
N MET A 67 15.41 -4.56 0.29
CA MET A 67 15.30 -4.67 -1.15
C MET A 67 16.41 -3.93 -1.89
N GLY A 68 17.18 -3.12 -1.17
CA GLY A 68 18.26 -2.36 -1.80
C GLY A 68 17.77 -1.32 -2.79
N ARG A 69 16.57 -0.81 -2.56
CA ARG A 69 15.99 0.21 -3.45
C ARG A 69 15.83 1.50 -2.68
N TYR A 70 15.93 2.61 -3.36
CA TYR A 70 15.70 3.91 -2.73
C TYR A 70 14.33 4.45 -3.14
N VAL A 71 13.69 5.14 -2.21
CA VAL A 71 12.44 5.85 -2.50
C VAL A 71 12.82 7.17 -3.17
N ARG A 72 12.24 7.44 -4.34
CA ARG A 72 12.59 8.64 -5.10
C ARG A 72 12.19 9.90 -4.36
N ARG A 73 13.03 10.92 -4.45
CA ARG A 73 12.74 12.21 -3.86
C ARG A 73 11.42 12.74 -4.44
N GLY A 74 10.59 13.28 -3.57
CA GLY A 74 9.30 13.83 -3.99
C GLY A 74 8.17 12.83 -4.05
N SER A 75 8.45 11.55 -3.77
CA SER A 75 7.39 10.56 -3.73
C SER A 75 6.44 10.84 -2.59
N THR A 76 5.15 10.62 -2.83
CA THR A 76 4.12 10.77 -1.82
C THR A 76 3.84 9.42 -1.18
N GLY A 77 4.03 9.33 0.13
CA GLY A 77 3.73 8.10 0.84
C GLY A 77 2.24 7.81 0.87
N ILE A 78 1.92 6.53 0.90
CA ILE A 78 0.53 6.08 1.07
C ILE A 78 0.30 5.96 2.57
N ALA A 79 -0.69 6.67 3.08
CA ALA A 79 -0.94 6.72 4.52
C ALA A 79 -1.74 5.51 4.98
N LEU A 80 -1.26 4.87 6.05
CA LEU A 80 -1.97 3.80 6.73
C LEU A 80 -2.10 4.16 8.19
N LEU A 81 -3.08 3.57 8.87
CA LEU A 81 -3.26 3.79 10.29
C LEU A 81 -2.32 2.88 11.07
N ASP A 82 -1.71 3.44 12.10
CA ASP A 82 -0.87 2.69 13.03
C ASP A 82 -1.45 2.89 14.42
N ASP A 83 -2.05 1.85 14.96
CA ASP A 83 -2.67 1.88 16.28
C ASP A 83 -1.88 1.09 17.32
N SER A 84 -0.60 0.85 17.05
CA SER A 84 0.25 0.06 17.95
C SER A 84 0.62 0.79 19.24
N GLY A 85 0.42 2.10 19.31
CA GLY A 85 0.74 2.90 20.48
C GLY A 85 -0.49 3.40 21.20
N ASP A 86 -0.30 4.38 22.08
CA ASP A 86 -1.38 4.99 22.86
C ASP A 86 -2.35 5.78 22.00
N ARG A 87 -1.87 6.27 20.88
CA ARG A 87 -2.67 7.06 19.95
C ARG A 87 -2.62 6.44 18.59
N VAL A 88 -3.68 6.60 17.83
CA VAL A 88 -3.68 6.24 16.43
C VAL A 88 -2.81 7.26 15.69
N ARG A 89 -1.82 6.79 14.96
CA ARG A 89 -0.92 7.61 14.17
C ARG A 89 -0.98 7.14 12.73
N LEU A 90 -0.32 7.87 11.87
CA LEU A 90 -0.14 7.44 10.47
C LEU A 90 1.24 6.83 10.31
N ARG A 91 1.29 5.79 9.51
CA ARG A 91 2.55 5.28 8.97
C ARG A 91 2.42 5.30 7.45
N TYR A 92 3.55 5.29 6.77
CA TYR A 92 3.53 5.44 5.32
C TYR A 92 4.23 4.28 4.65
N VAL A 93 3.63 3.83 3.55
CA VAL A 93 4.27 2.86 2.68
C VAL A 93 4.42 3.49 1.30
N PHE A 94 5.27 2.90 0.47
CA PHE A 94 5.54 3.40 -0.87
C PHE A 94 5.39 2.26 -1.86
N ASP A 95 4.80 2.55 -3.00
CA ASP A 95 4.69 1.57 -4.06
C ASP A 95 6.02 1.42 -4.78
N VAL A 96 6.25 0.26 -5.37
CA VAL A 96 7.49 -0.02 -6.08
C VAL A 96 7.74 0.99 -7.20
N SER A 97 6.69 1.56 -7.79
CA SER A 97 6.81 2.56 -8.84
C SER A 97 7.47 3.85 -8.35
N ASP A 98 7.48 4.08 -7.05
CA ASP A 98 8.14 5.25 -6.45
C ASP A 98 9.56 4.94 -6.01
N THR A 99 10.10 3.79 -6.37
CA THR A 99 11.44 3.39 -5.97
C THR A 99 12.35 3.22 -7.18
N GLY A 100 13.65 3.32 -6.94
CA GLY A 100 14.65 3.08 -7.96
C GLY A 100 15.66 2.05 -7.49
N GLU A 101 16.38 1.47 -8.46
CA GLU A 101 17.34 0.43 -8.15
C GLU A 101 18.68 1.04 -7.75
N ARG A 102 19.30 0.41 -6.77
CA ARG A 102 20.70 0.67 -6.45
C ARG A 102 21.56 -0.39 -7.10
N GLU A 103 22.87 -0.21 -7.01
CA GLU A 103 23.82 -1.10 -7.67
C GLU A 103 23.59 -2.57 -7.33
N HIS A 104 23.26 -2.89 -6.11
CA HIS A 104 23.05 -4.27 -5.67
C HIS A 104 21.61 -4.53 -5.24
N SER A 105 20.67 -3.83 -5.87
CA SER A 105 19.28 -3.98 -5.48
C SER A 105 18.72 -5.33 -5.90
N ARG A 106 17.79 -5.83 -5.11
CA ARG A 106 17.00 -6.99 -5.49
C ARG A 106 15.76 -6.50 -6.19
N ARG A 107 15.35 -7.25 -7.21
CA ARG A 107 14.06 -7.00 -7.82
C ARG A 107 12.98 -7.51 -6.86
N PRO A 108 11.99 -6.69 -6.52
CA PRO A 108 10.89 -7.23 -5.74
C PRO A 108 10.13 -8.25 -6.58
N PHE A 109 9.78 -9.36 -5.98
CA PHE A 109 8.78 -10.20 -6.61
C PHE A 109 7.50 -9.37 -6.61
N LEU A 110 6.94 -9.24 -7.76
CA LEU A 110 5.59 -8.72 -7.84
C LEU A 110 4.73 -9.79 -7.21
N TRP A 111 4.17 -9.54 -6.09
CA TRP A 111 3.54 -10.55 -5.24
C TRP A 111 2.50 -11.41 -5.93
N LYS A 112 2.22 -11.15 -7.16
CA LYS A 112 1.37 -11.98 -7.99
C LYS A 112 1.98 -13.33 -8.27
N LEU A 113 3.23 -13.48 -8.00
CA LEU A 113 3.89 -14.73 -8.26
C LEU A 113 3.81 -15.62 -7.08
N GLU A 114 3.63 -15.68 -6.69
CA GLU A 114 3.81 -16.48 -5.97
C GLU A 114 4.21 -16.83 -5.29
N ASP A 115 4.31 -16.43 -5.14
CA ASP A 115 4.78 -16.58 -4.57
C ASP A 115 5.14 -17.26 -4.30
N GLU A 116 4.99 -17.68 -4.59
CA GLU A 116 5.38 -18.45 -4.44
C GLU A 116 6.39 -18.68 -4.15
N HIS A 117 6.50 -18.74 -4.31
CA HIS A 117 7.52 -19.07 -4.08
C HIS A 117 8.35 -18.35 -3.52
N ILE A 118 8.17 -17.77 -3.31
CA ILE A 118 8.94 -17.08 -2.93
C ILE A 118 9.55 -17.05 -1.99
N GLY A 119 9.85 -17.26 -1.82
CA GLY A 119 10.42 -17.32 -1.17
C GLY A 119 11.14 -17.15 -1.00
N MET A 120 11.17 -17.28 -1.31
CA MET A 120 11.66 -17.27 -1.31
C MET A 120 11.96 -17.22 -1.02
#